data_b3ad51a4d7656c6cf9b4f5c632aad4e7
#
_entry.id   b3ad51a4d7656c6cf9b4f5c632aad4e7
#
_cell.length_a   1.000
_cell.length_b   1.000
_cell.length_c   1.000
_cell.angle_alpha   90.00
_cell.angle_beta   90.00
_cell.angle_gamma   90.00
#
_symmetry.space_group_name_H-M   'P 1'
#
loop_
_entity.id
_entity.type
_entity.pdbx_description
1 polymer ?
#
loop_
_entity_poly.entity_id
_entity_poly.type
_entity_poly.pdbx_seq_one_letter_code
_entity_poly.pdbx_strand_id
1 'polypeptide(L)'
;MVAAVTLAVSGSAIAQAKKEVTFAHQDMLIPMRTVMESGELEKSTGYKINWRMFGGGGDVIKAMASGDVQIGEAGSSPLTAAASQGQDVKLIWILDDIADAEALIARNGSGVNSVKDLKGKKVATPFVSTAHYQLMAAMKLEGVDAKGVNVMNMRPPEIAAAWERGDIDATFIWDPVLSKIKGNGKTIASSKSIGAKGYPTFDGLVVNAKWAAEHEGFVVALVKALIKADTEYRANAAKWTVDSAQVKAVAKWTKADAKDVPAAMALYNFPDAAEQAGPKWLGGGASGGAAKAMTNTAVFLKEQGRIQELKPDYAAFVTDIYLKKAMAK
;
A
#
# COMPACT_ATOMS: atom_id res chain seq x y z
N MET A 1 75.37 7.45 13.04
CA MET A 1 74.24 7.52 12.07
C MET A 1 73.02 6.87 12.72
N VAL A 2 72.04 7.69 13.13
CA VAL A 2 70.81 7.21 13.74
C VAL A 2 69.73 7.33 12.63
N ALA A 3 69.21 6.18 12.22
CA ALA A 3 68.13 6.09 11.24
C ALA A 3 66.77 6.32 11.94
N ALA A 4 66.09 7.41 11.60
CA ALA A 4 64.73 7.66 12.05
C ALA A 4 63.75 6.87 11.16
N VAL A 5 63.03 5.93 11.79
CA VAL A 5 61.93 5.20 11.16
C VAL A 5 60.63 6.00 11.35
N THR A 6 60.17 6.57 10.27
CA THR A 6 58.86 7.27 10.22
C THR A 6 57.75 6.22 10.02
N LEU A 7 56.94 5.95 11.05
CA LEU A 7 55.72 5.17 10.91
C LEU A 7 54.65 6.05 10.24
N ALA A 8 54.29 5.69 9.01
CA ALA A 8 53.12 6.25 8.35
C ALA A 8 51.86 5.58 8.90
N VAL A 9 51.08 6.30 9.69
CA VAL A 9 49.73 5.88 10.12
C VAL A 9 48.81 6.07 8.94
N SER A 10 48.50 4.96 8.25
CA SER A 10 47.47 4.92 7.21
C SER A 10 46.10 5.02 7.90
N GLY A 11 45.56 6.23 7.98
CA GLY A 11 44.16 6.46 8.38
C GLY A 11 43.25 5.82 7.36
N SER A 12 42.66 4.68 7.68
CA SER A 12 41.54 4.10 6.93
C SER A 12 40.38 5.08 7.01
N ALA A 13 40.13 5.86 5.96
CA ALA A 13 38.91 6.60 5.81
C ALA A 13 37.75 5.58 5.78
N ILE A 14 37.04 5.43 6.90
CA ILE A 14 35.78 4.70 6.95
C ILE A 14 34.85 5.49 6.00
N ALA A 15 34.61 4.93 4.83
CA ALA A 15 33.65 5.48 3.89
C ALA A 15 32.30 5.54 4.62
N GLN A 16 31.87 6.72 4.98
CA GLN A 16 30.57 6.95 5.61
C GLN A 16 29.51 6.40 4.66
N ALA A 17 28.83 5.34 5.08
CA ALA A 17 27.79 4.70 4.27
C ALA A 17 26.84 5.78 3.75
N LYS A 18 26.61 5.81 2.43
CA LYS A 18 25.71 6.80 1.80
C LYS A 18 24.36 6.68 2.49
N LYS A 19 23.93 7.75 3.16
CA LYS A 19 22.59 7.87 3.72
C LYS A 19 21.60 8.12 2.57
N GLU A 20 21.32 7.08 1.80
CA GLU A 20 20.41 7.12 0.66
C GLU A 20 19.45 5.94 0.75
N VAL A 21 18.17 6.17 0.42
CA VAL A 21 17.12 5.17 0.42
C VAL A 21 16.21 5.38 -0.77
N THR A 22 15.80 4.29 -1.42
CA THR A 22 14.74 4.31 -2.43
C THR A 22 13.42 3.91 -1.80
N PHE A 23 12.44 4.79 -1.93
CA PHE A 23 11.09 4.61 -1.43
C PHE A 23 10.12 4.47 -2.61
N ALA A 24 9.49 3.31 -2.74
CA ALA A 24 8.45 3.04 -3.74
C ALA A 24 7.09 3.47 -3.21
N HIS A 25 6.43 4.39 -3.90
CA HIS A 25 5.06 4.79 -3.57
C HIS A 25 4.10 4.49 -4.71
N GLN A 26 2.81 4.46 -4.41
CA GLN A 26 1.73 4.33 -5.37
C GLN A 26 0.96 5.64 -5.50
N ASP A 27 -0.18 5.62 -6.17
CA ASP A 27 -1.05 6.79 -6.37
C ASP A 27 -2.17 6.92 -5.31
N MET A 28 -2.04 6.23 -4.17
CA MET A 28 -3.01 6.29 -3.08
C MET A 28 -3.12 7.69 -2.46
N LEU A 29 -4.35 8.13 -2.21
CA LEU A 29 -4.65 9.44 -1.65
C LEU A 29 -4.64 9.38 -0.11
N ILE A 30 -3.46 9.50 0.49
CA ILE A 30 -3.21 9.30 1.92
C ILE A 30 -2.42 10.48 2.53
N PRO A 31 -2.50 10.71 3.85
CA PRO A 31 -1.81 11.82 4.52
C PRO A 31 -0.28 11.79 4.36
N MET A 32 0.31 10.63 4.17
CA MET A 32 1.75 10.47 3.95
C MET A 32 2.30 11.36 2.81
N ARG A 33 1.48 11.76 1.84
CA ARG A 33 1.93 12.66 0.77
C ARG A 33 2.41 14.01 1.28
N THR A 34 1.92 14.45 2.45
CA THR A 34 2.42 15.67 3.11
C THR A 34 3.82 15.48 3.69
N VAL A 35 4.16 14.27 4.15
CA VAL A 35 5.52 13.94 4.59
C VAL A 35 6.49 14.01 3.42
N MET A 36 6.10 13.45 2.28
CA MET A 36 6.89 13.50 1.05
C MET A 36 7.12 14.94 0.56
N GLU A 37 6.06 15.77 0.59
CA GLU A 37 6.12 17.16 0.10
C GLU A 37 6.95 18.07 1.00
N SER A 38 6.95 17.85 2.31
CA SER A 38 7.65 18.72 3.26
C SER A 38 9.17 18.67 3.16
N GLY A 39 9.74 17.53 2.75
CA GLY A 39 11.18 17.27 2.77
C GLY A 39 11.78 17.28 4.19
N GLU A 40 10.94 17.31 5.23
CA GLU A 40 11.41 17.39 6.62
C GLU A 40 12.09 16.10 7.08
N LEU A 41 11.65 14.96 6.57
CA LEU A 41 12.25 13.67 6.87
C LEU A 41 13.71 13.62 6.41
N GLU A 42 14.00 14.10 5.21
CA GLU A 42 15.37 14.20 4.67
C GLU A 42 16.23 15.16 5.50
N LYS A 43 15.70 16.34 5.82
CA LYS A 43 16.41 17.34 6.63
C LYS A 43 16.76 16.83 8.03
N SER A 44 15.81 16.16 8.70
CA SER A 44 15.97 15.69 10.07
C SER A 44 16.85 14.46 10.20
N THR A 45 16.89 13.60 9.19
CA THR A 45 17.65 12.34 9.21
C THR A 45 18.99 12.43 8.48
N GLY A 46 19.16 13.40 7.58
CA GLY A 46 20.31 13.52 6.70
C GLY A 46 20.35 12.45 5.59
N TYR A 47 19.23 11.76 5.35
CA TYR A 47 19.09 10.85 4.23
C TYR A 47 18.65 11.60 2.98
N LYS A 48 19.11 11.14 1.82
CA LYS A 48 18.51 11.43 0.53
C LYS A 48 17.47 10.35 0.23
N ILE A 49 16.24 10.75 -0.03
CA ILE A 49 15.16 9.82 -0.35
C ILE A 49 14.85 9.90 -1.85
N ASN A 50 14.99 8.78 -2.53
CA ASN A 50 14.61 8.64 -3.93
C ASN A 50 13.17 8.14 -4.00
N TRP A 51 12.24 9.06 -4.08
CA TRP A 51 10.81 8.75 -4.23
C TRP A 51 10.53 8.22 -5.65
N ARG A 52 10.02 6.99 -5.76
CA ARG A 52 9.70 6.36 -7.05
C ARG A 52 8.26 5.91 -7.08
N MET A 53 7.51 6.37 -8.08
CA MET A 53 6.12 5.99 -8.27
C MET A 53 6.01 4.67 -9.03
N PHE A 54 5.13 3.78 -8.56
CA PHE A 54 4.82 2.49 -9.18
C PHE A 54 3.31 2.37 -9.43
N GLY A 55 2.94 1.61 -10.45
CA GLY A 55 1.54 1.45 -10.86
C GLY A 55 0.73 0.45 -10.02
N GLY A 56 1.32 -0.13 -8.96
CA GLY A 56 0.63 -1.04 -8.04
C GLY A 56 1.60 -1.82 -7.16
N GLY A 57 1.09 -2.37 -6.05
CA GLY A 57 1.88 -3.07 -5.04
C GLY A 57 2.65 -4.28 -5.56
N GLY A 58 2.14 -4.95 -6.60
CA GLY A 58 2.85 -6.06 -7.23
C GLY A 58 4.18 -5.63 -7.89
N ASP A 59 4.23 -4.42 -8.50
CA ASP A 59 5.46 -3.88 -9.09
C ASP A 59 6.41 -3.37 -7.97
N VAL A 60 5.87 -2.81 -6.88
CA VAL A 60 6.66 -2.43 -5.69
C VAL A 60 7.40 -3.63 -5.12
N ILE A 61 6.70 -4.74 -4.87
CA ILE A 61 7.30 -5.95 -4.30
C ILE A 61 8.37 -6.56 -5.22
N LYS A 62 8.19 -6.50 -6.53
CA LYS A 62 9.23 -6.93 -7.49
C LYS A 62 10.48 -6.06 -7.39
N ALA A 63 10.33 -4.74 -7.27
CA ALA A 63 11.44 -3.83 -7.10
C ALA A 63 12.13 -3.98 -5.73
N MET A 64 11.40 -4.36 -4.68
CA MET A 64 12.00 -4.73 -3.39
C MET A 64 12.78 -6.04 -3.47
N ALA A 65 12.29 -7.02 -4.22
CA ALA A 65 12.96 -8.31 -4.42
C ALA A 65 14.29 -8.17 -5.17
N SER A 66 14.43 -7.20 -6.09
CA SER A 66 15.70 -6.92 -6.78
C SER A 66 16.71 -6.17 -5.92
N GLY A 67 16.30 -5.65 -4.77
CA GLY A 67 17.15 -4.80 -3.90
C GLY A 67 17.17 -3.31 -4.27
N ASP A 68 16.49 -2.93 -5.36
CA ASP A 68 16.46 -1.52 -5.82
C ASP A 68 15.63 -0.61 -4.92
N VAL A 69 14.75 -1.19 -4.11
CA VAL A 69 13.81 -0.49 -3.22
C VAL A 69 13.94 -1.07 -1.81
N GLN A 70 14.13 -0.20 -0.83
CA GLN A 70 14.25 -0.59 0.58
C GLN A 70 12.95 -0.43 1.36
N ILE A 71 12.11 0.52 0.95
CA ILE A 71 10.83 0.84 1.57
C ILE A 71 9.78 0.93 0.48
N GLY A 72 8.60 0.35 0.70
CA GLY A 72 7.53 0.38 -0.30
C GLY A 72 6.13 0.41 0.29
N GLU A 73 5.22 1.05 -0.41
CA GLU A 73 3.79 0.96 -0.18
C GLU A 73 3.25 -0.30 -0.87
N ALA A 74 2.62 -1.17 -0.10
CA ALA A 74 2.02 -2.38 -0.65
C ALA A 74 0.76 -2.75 0.10
N GLY A 75 -0.29 -3.08 -0.63
CA GLY A 75 -1.49 -3.65 -0.04
C GLY A 75 -1.25 -5.03 0.58
N SER A 76 -2.16 -5.47 1.41
CA SER A 76 -2.09 -6.76 2.11
C SER A 76 -1.89 -7.96 1.16
N SER A 77 -2.44 -7.90 -0.05
CA SER A 77 -2.30 -8.99 -1.03
C SER A 77 -0.88 -9.09 -1.62
N PRO A 78 -0.28 -8.03 -2.22
CA PRO A 78 1.10 -8.11 -2.71
C PRO A 78 2.11 -8.34 -1.58
N LEU A 79 1.91 -7.79 -0.39
CA LEU A 79 2.74 -8.07 0.77
C LEU A 79 2.70 -9.57 1.14
N THR A 80 1.51 -10.17 1.18
CA THR A 80 1.34 -11.59 1.47
C THR A 80 2.02 -12.46 0.42
N ALA A 81 1.92 -12.09 -0.86
CA ALA A 81 2.62 -12.80 -1.93
C ALA A 81 4.15 -12.75 -1.73
N ALA A 82 4.71 -11.59 -1.43
CA ALA A 82 6.14 -11.42 -1.15
C ALA A 82 6.61 -12.27 0.05
N ALA A 83 5.86 -12.22 1.16
CA ALA A 83 6.12 -13.01 2.36
C ALA A 83 6.10 -14.51 2.04
N SER A 84 5.10 -14.98 1.28
CA SER A 84 4.97 -16.38 0.88
C SER A 84 6.12 -16.84 -0.01
N GLN A 85 6.65 -15.96 -0.85
CA GLN A 85 7.82 -16.22 -1.70
C GLN A 85 9.15 -16.14 -0.93
N GLY A 86 9.13 -15.85 0.37
CA GLY A 86 10.33 -15.81 1.21
C GLY A 86 11.15 -14.53 1.09
N GLN A 87 10.56 -13.43 0.58
CA GLN A 87 11.25 -12.15 0.57
C GLN A 87 11.47 -11.65 2.01
N ASP A 88 12.61 -11.01 2.25
CA ASP A 88 12.97 -10.44 3.55
C ASP A 88 12.28 -9.09 3.76
N VAL A 89 10.98 -9.14 4.04
CA VAL A 89 10.12 -7.96 4.22
C VAL A 89 9.41 -7.94 5.56
N LYS A 90 9.15 -6.74 6.08
CA LYS A 90 8.34 -6.50 7.28
C LYS A 90 7.34 -5.39 7.05
N LEU A 91 6.09 -5.64 7.44
CA LEU A 91 5.07 -4.61 7.62
C LEU A 91 5.37 -3.84 8.91
N ILE A 92 5.48 -2.52 8.82
CA ILE A 92 5.85 -1.66 9.96
C ILE A 92 4.81 -0.58 10.29
N TRP A 93 3.89 -0.31 9.38
CA TRP A 93 2.84 0.69 9.53
C TRP A 93 1.64 0.33 8.66
N ILE A 94 0.43 0.53 9.17
CA ILE A 94 -0.80 0.47 8.38
C ILE A 94 -1.03 1.89 7.83
N LEU A 95 -0.93 2.04 6.51
CA LEU A 95 -1.19 3.31 5.84
C LEU A 95 -2.67 3.65 5.91
N ASP A 96 -3.51 2.62 5.72
CA ASP A 96 -4.97 2.73 5.84
C ASP A 96 -5.65 1.35 5.93
N ASP A 97 -6.85 1.33 6.48
CA ASP A 97 -7.88 0.34 6.21
C ASP A 97 -8.63 0.83 4.97
N ILE A 98 -8.56 0.07 3.89
CA ILE A 98 -9.01 0.49 2.56
C ILE A 98 -10.50 0.88 2.52
N ALA A 99 -11.31 0.21 3.32
CA ALA A 99 -12.74 0.48 3.46
C ALA A 99 -13.48 0.68 2.11
N ASP A 100 -14.05 1.85 1.85
CA ASP A 100 -14.78 2.16 0.61
C ASP A 100 -13.89 2.76 -0.49
N ALA A 101 -12.59 2.90 -0.25
CA ALA A 101 -11.64 3.51 -1.19
C ALA A 101 -11.26 2.62 -2.39
N GLU A 102 -11.52 1.31 -2.29
CA GLU A 102 -11.53 0.40 -3.45
C GLU A 102 -12.93 -0.12 -3.70
N ALA A 103 -13.38 -0.11 -4.96
CA ALA A 103 -14.70 -0.54 -5.30
C ALA A 103 -14.79 -1.22 -6.67
N LEU A 104 -15.71 -2.16 -6.80
CA LEU A 104 -16.19 -2.70 -8.06
C LEU A 104 -17.21 -1.73 -8.66
N ILE A 105 -16.84 -1.14 -9.78
CA ILE A 105 -17.69 -0.23 -10.55
C ILE A 105 -18.10 -0.90 -11.85
N ALA A 106 -19.40 -0.94 -12.14
CA ALA A 106 -19.94 -1.34 -13.42
C ALA A 106 -20.20 -0.11 -14.28
N ARG A 107 -19.76 -0.16 -15.56
CA ARG A 107 -20.00 0.92 -16.53
C ARG A 107 -21.48 1.01 -16.86
N ASN A 108 -22.01 2.22 -16.94
CA ASN A 108 -23.39 2.46 -17.36
C ASN A 108 -23.62 1.85 -18.77
N GLY A 109 -24.72 1.13 -18.91
CA GLY A 109 -25.04 0.43 -20.16
C GLY A 109 -24.35 -0.91 -20.40
N SER A 110 -23.46 -1.37 -19.50
CA SER A 110 -22.80 -2.68 -19.60
C SER A 110 -23.74 -3.87 -19.32
N GLY A 111 -24.90 -3.61 -18.72
CA GLY A 111 -25.80 -4.65 -18.25
C GLY A 111 -25.39 -5.31 -16.94
N VAL A 112 -24.35 -4.82 -16.26
CA VAL A 112 -23.89 -5.29 -14.96
C VAL A 112 -24.60 -4.49 -13.85
N ASN A 113 -25.39 -5.17 -13.02
CA ASN A 113 -26.09 -4.57 -11.88
C ASN A 113 -25.71 -5.20 -10.54
N SER A 114 -25.08 -6.38 -10.59
CA SER A 114 -24.60 -7.15 -9.44
C SER A 114 -23.34 -7.93 -9.81
N VAL A 115 -22.66 -8.51 -8.83
CA VAL A 115 -21.50 -9.39 -9.06
C VAL A 115 -21.90 -10.59 -9.93
N LYS A 116 -23.13 -11.09 -9.83
CA LYS A 116 -23.62 -12.23 -10.62
C LYS A 116 -23.67 -11.95 -12.12
N ASP A 117 -23.83 -10.69 -12.51
CA ASP A 117 -23.89 -10.26 -13.91
C ASP A 117 -22.51 -10.18 -14.58
N LEU A 118 -21.42 -10.44 -13.82
CA LEU A 118 -20.05 -10.41 -14.36
C LEU A 118 -19.76 -11.57 -15.32
N LYS A 119 -20.57 -12.65 -15.31
CA LYS A 119 -20.38 -13.78 -16.22
C LYS A 119 -20.38 -13.31 -17.68
N GLY A 120 -19.33 -13.67 -18.41
CA GLY A 120 -19.12 -13.28 -19.80
C GLY A 120 -18.66 -11.83 -20.01
N LYS A 121 -18.51 -11.03 -18.95
CA LYS A 121 -18.11 -9.61 -19.01
C LYS A 121 -16.61 -9.43 -18.95
N LYS A 122 -16.15 -8.29 -19.47
CA LYS A 122 -14.76 -7.83 -19.42
C LYS A 122 -14.55 -7.01 -18.16
N VAL A 123 -13.80 -7.53 -17.21
CA VAL A 123 -13.55 -6.89 -15.92
C VAL A 123 -12.06 -6.64 -15.74
N ALA A 124 -11.65 -5.38 -15.64
CA ALA A 124 -10.23 -5.03 -15.47
C ALA A 124 -9.89 -4.80 -13.99
N THR A 125 -8.68 -5.19 -13.60
CA THR A 125 -8.09 -4.86 -12.30
C THR A 125 -6.58 -5.10 -12.36
N PRO A 126 -5.74 -4.35 -11.60
CA PRO A 126 -4.32 -4.66 -11.51
C PRO A 126 -4.11 -6.00 -10.77
N PHE A 127 -3.43 -6.96 -11.41
CA PHE A 127 -3.19 -8.26 -10.79
C PHE A 127 -2.20 -8.17 -9.62
N VAL A 128 -2.37 -9.08 -8.65
CA VAL A 128 -1.60 -9.12 -7.39
C VAL A 128 -1.80 -7.83 -6.58
N SER A 129 -2.96 -7.18 -6.68
CA SER A 129 -3.39 -6.07 -5.85
C SER A 129 -4.47 -6.51 -4.84
N THR A 130 -4.79 -5.64 -3.89
CA THR A 130 -5.97 -5.75 -3.01
C THR A 130 -7.25 -5.74 -3.83
N ALA A 131 -7.36 -4.88 -4.84
CA ALA A 131 -8.50 -4.83 -5.75
C ALA A 131 -8.72 -6.15 -6.51
N HIS A 132 -7.66 -6.81 -6.97
CA HIS A 132 -7.78 -8.14 -7.58
C HIS A 132 -8.28 -9.19 -6.57
N TYR A 133 -7.72 -9.18 -5.35
CA TYR A 133 -8.16 -10.06 -4.28
C TYR A 133 -9.63 -9.84 -3.95
N GLN A 134 -10.07 -8.59 -3.82
CA GLN A 134 -11.45 -8.22 -3.53
C GLN A 134 -12.42 -8.61 -4.67
N LEU A 135 -12.02 -8.43 -5.93
CA LEU A 135 -12.83 -8.88 -7.07
C LEU A 135 -13.08 -10.38 -7.03
N MET A 136 -12.02 -11.16 -6.79
CA MET A 136 -12.13 -12.61 -6.73
C MET A 136 -12.93 -13.06 -5.51
N ALA A 137 -12.75 -12.39 -4.35
CA ALA A 137 -13.52 -12.65 -3.15
C ALA A 137 -15.02 -12.34 -3.36
N ALA A 138 -15.34 -11.22 -4.02
CA ALA A 138 -16.71 -10.86 -4.37
C ALA A 138 -17.38 -11.93 -5.24
N MET A 139 -16.68 -12.41 -6.27
CA MET A 139 -17.18 -13.50 -7.12
C MET A 139 -17.39 -14.79 -6.33
N LYS A 140 -16.44 -15.18 -5.46
CA LYS A 140 -16.54 -16.37 -4.60
C LYS A 140 -17.77 -16.28 -3.66
N LEU A 141 -17.98 -15.13 -3.03
CA LEU A 141 -19.10 -14.88 -2.12
C LEU A 141 -20.48 -14.96 -2.81
N GLU A 142 -20.55 -14.58 -4.07
CA GLU A 142 -21.79 -14.59 -4.86
C GLU A 142 -21.93 -15.85 -5.75
N GLY A 143 -21.02 -16.83 -5.61
CA GLY A 143 -21.05 -18.09 -6.36
C GLY A 143 -20.78 -17.94 -7.86
N VAL A 144 -20.06 -16.90 -8.27
CA VAL A 144 -19.65 -16.67 -9.66
C VAL A 144 -18.34 -17.39 -9.94
N ASP A 145 -18.34 -18.30 -10.92
CA ASP A 145 -17.10 -18.94 -11.39
C ASP A 145 -16.25 -17.93 -12.15
N ALA A 146 -15.07 -17.61 -11.59
CA ALA A 146 -14.14 -16.66 -12.18
C ALA A 146 -13.66 -17.06 -13.59
N LYS A 147 -13.67 -18.35 -13.94
CA LYS A 147 -13.34 -18.82 -15.29
C LYS A 147 -14.37 -18.37 -16.33
N GLY A 148 -15.58 -18.06 -15.89
CA GLY A 148 -16.64 -17.53 -16.75
C GLY A 148 -16.59 -16.01 -16.93
N VAL A 149 -15.64 -15.30 -16.29
CA VAL A 149 -15.46 -13.85 -16.35
C VAL A 149 -14.15 -13.54 -17.07
N ASN A 150 -14.15 -12.60 -18.01
CA ASN A 150 -12.91 -12.18 -18.67
C ASN A 150 -12.19 -11.14 -17.77
N VAL A 151 -11.45 -11.65 -16.77
CA VAL A 151 -10.67 -10.79 -15.86
C VAL A 151 -9.35 -10.42 -16.52
N MET A 152 -9.13 -9.11 -16.73
CA MET A 152 -7.99 -8.55 -17.44
C MET A 152 -7.03 -7.83 -16.50
N ASN A 153 -5.74 -8.13 -16.65
CA ASN A 153 -4.70 -7.40 -15.93
C ASN A 153 -4.40 -6.07 -16.63
N MET A 154 -4.77 -4.98 -16.00
CA MET A 154 -4.50 -3.62 -16.48
C MET A 154 -3.99 -2.75 -15.33
N ARG A 155 -3.06 -1.84 -15.62
CA ARG A 155 -2.63 -0.81 -14.68
C ARG A 155 -3.68 0.31 -14.59
N PRO A 156 -3.74 1.11 -13.50
CA PRO A 156 -4.75 2.14 -13.35
C PRO A 156 -4.90 3.09 -14.54
N PRO A 157 -3.82 3.62 -15.18
CA PRO A 157 -3.98 4.47 -16.36
C PRO A 157 -4.59 3.73 -17.58
N GLU A 158 -4.28 2.44 -17.74
CA GLU A 158 -4.82 1.61 -18.83
C GLU A 158 -6.32 1.35 -18.59
N ILE A 159 -6.72 1.13 -17.32
CA ILE A 159 -8.12 0.98 -16.92
C ILE A 159 -8.91 2.26 -17.25
N ALA A 160 -8.38 3.43 -16.87
CA ALA A 160 -9.02 4.70 -17.18
C ALA A 160 -9.26 4.87 -18.69
N ALA A 161 -8.24 4.59 -19.51
CA ALA A 161 -8.33 4.69 -20.96
C ALA A 161 -9.31 3.66 -21.56
N ALA A 162 -9.28 2.40 -21.08
CA ALA A 162 -10.20 1.35 -21.53
C ALA A 162 -11.66 1.66 -21.15
N TRP A 163 -11.88 2.26 -19.99
CA TRP A 163 -13.19 2.69 -19.53
C TRP A 163 -13.77 3.79 -20.42
N GLU A 164 -12.98 4.80 -20.75
CA GLU A 164 -13.40 5.91 -21.64
C GLU A 164 -13.82 5.41 -23.03
N ARG A 165 -13.08 4.44 -23.59
CA ARG A 165 -13.42 3.83 -24.88
C ARG A 165 -14.59 2.83 -24.79
N GLY A 166 -15.01 2.40 -23.60
CA GLY A 166 -16.01 1.37 -23.43
C GLY A 166 -15.51 -0.05 -23.69
N ASP A 167 -14.20 -0.28 -23.62
CA ASP A 167 -13.57 -1.59 -23.87
C ASP A 167 -13.78 -2.59 -22.73
N ILE A 168 -14.13 -2.11 -21.52
CA ILE A 168 -14.39 -2.90 -20.32
C ILE A 168 -15.79 -2.62 -19.76
N ASP A 169 -16.41 -3.63 -19.17
CA ASP A 169 -17.76 -3.58 -18.60
C ASP A 169 -17.76 -3.17 -17.14
N ALA A 170 -16.73 -3.56 -16.41
CA ALA A 170 -16.55 -3.26 -14.99
C ALA A 170 -15.06 -3.21 -14.62
N THR A 171 -14.77 -2.63 -13.46
CA THR A 171 -13.43 -2.65 -12.88
C THR A 171 -13.49 -2.63 -11.36
N PHE A 172 -12.56 -3.32 -10.71
CA PHE A 172 -12.28 -3.12 -9.29
C PHE A 172 -11.00 -2.28 -9.18
N ILE A 173 -11.12 -1.08 -8.62
CA ILE A 173 -10.07 -0.07 -8.67
C ILE A 173 -10.19 0.95 -7.52
N TRP A 174 -9.16 1.75 -7.33
CA TRP A 174 -9.02 2.84 -6.36
C TRP A 174 -8.83 4.21 -7.03
N ASP A 175 -8.79 5.26 -6.22
CA ASP A 175 -8.50 6.61 -6.67
C ASP A 175 -7.03 6.80 -7.10
N PRO A 176 -6.75 7.65 -8.09
CA PRO A 176 -7.65 8.63 -8.72
C PRO A 176 -8.54 8.09 -9.86
N VAL A 177 -8.39 6.84 -10.27
CA VAL A 177 -9.20 6.28 -11.35
C VAL A 177 -10.66 6.12 -10.94
N LEU A 178 -10.91 5.67 -9.69
CA LEU A 178 -12.25 5.48 -9.16
C LEU A 178 -13.10 6.76 -9.26
N SER A 179 -12.57 7.91 -8.86
CA SER A 179 -13.26 9.20 -8.96
C SER A 179 -13.57 9.58 -10.40
N LYS A 180 -12.64 9.34 -11.33
CA LYS A 180 -12.85 9.65 -12.77
C LYS A 180 -13.99 8.85 -13.38
N ILE A 181 -14.14 7.58 -13.01
CA ILE A 181 -15.11 6.67 -13.64
C ILE A 181 -16.48 6.66 -12.96
N LYS A 182 -16.59 7.12 -11.71
CA LYS A 182 -17.87 7.17 -10.96
C LYS A 182 -18.99 7.91 -11.70
N GLY A 183 -18.65 8.95 -12.45
CA GLY A 183 -19.65 9.74 -13.22
C GLY A 183 -20.37 8.93 -14.32
N ASN A 184 -19.75 7.87 -14.83
CA ASN A 184 -20.31 6.97 -15.85
C ASN A 184 -20.33 5.52 -15.37
N GLY A 185 -20.54 5.30 -14.07
CA GLY A 185 -20.57 3.98 -13.49
C GLY A 185 -21.39 3.89 -12.22
N LYS A 186 -21.70 2.65 -11.84
CA LYS A 186 -22.44 2.31 -10.63
C LYS A 186 -21.58 1.43 -9.74
N THR A 187 -21.45 1.79 -8.48
CA THR A 187 -20.80 0.93 -7.46
C THR A 187 -21.63 -0.33 -7.22
N ILE A 188 -20.98 -1.49 -7.37
CA ILE A 188 -21.58 -2.81 -7.16
C ILE A 188 -21.17 -3.39 -5.81
N ALA A 189 -19.91 -3.24 -5.41
CA ALA A 189 -19.36 -3.66 -4.14
C ALA A 189 -18.17 -2.78 -3.76
N SER A 190 -17.81 -2.76 -2.47
CA SER A 190 -16.59 -2.11 -1.99
C SER A 190 -15.78 -3.06 -1.13
N SER A 191 -14.48 -2.76 -0.94
CA SER A 191 -13.62 -3.53 -0.03
C SER A 191 -14.20 -3.61 1.38
N LYS A 192 -14.88 -2.57 1.86
CA LYS A 192 -15.61 -2.58 3.13
C LYS A 192 -16.72 -3.65 3.16
N SER A 193 -17.55 -3.69 2.11
CA SER A 193 -18.68 -4.64 2.04
C SER A 193 -18.22 -6.11 1.95
N ILE A 194 -17.09 -6.34 1.29
CA ILE A 194 -16.47 -7.65 1.13
C ILE A 194 -15.64 -8.01 2.39
N GLY A 195 -14.94 -7.04 2.96
CA GLY A 195 -14.19 -7.19 4.21
C GLY A 195 -15.07 -7.61 5.38
N ALA A 196 -16.29 -7.05 5.50
CA ALA A 196 -17.27 -7.43 6.49
C ALA A 196 -17.73 -8.91 6.38
N LYS A 197 -17.53 -9.53 5.21
CA LYS A 197 -17.80 -10.95 4.94
C LYS A 197 -16.56 -11.85 5.11
N GLY A 198 -15.49 -11.37 5.75
CA GLY A 198 -14.29 -12.14 6.11
C GLY A 198 -13.07 -11.96 5.19
N TYR A 199 -13.11 -11.00 4.28
CA TYR A 199 -12.01 -10.71 3.34
C TYR A 199 -11.48 -9.27 3.49
N PRO A 200 -11.01 -8.85 4.70
CA PRO A 200 -10.52 -7.49 4.92
C PRO A 200 -9.21 -7.25 4.17
N THR A 201 -9.00 -6.02 3.74
CA THR A 201 -7.76 -5.55 3.12
C THR A 201 -7.29 -4.25 3.73
N PHE A 202 -5.99 -4.03 3.71
CA PHE A 202 -5.33 -2.81 4.14
C PHE A 202 -4.17 -2.48 3.21
N ASP A 203 -3.75 -1.22 3.21
CA ASP A 203 -2.46 -0.82 2.66
C ASP A 203 -1.44 -0.64 3.78
N GLY A 204 -0.21 -1.04 3.51
CA GLY A 204 0.86 -1.04 4.49
C GLY A 204 2.16 -0.47 3.97
N LEU A 205 2.96 0.04 4.90
CA LEU A 205 4.34 0.38 4.66
C LEU A 205 5.22 -0.82 4.97
N VAL A 206 5.95 -1.25 3.95
CA VAL A 206 6.79 -2.45 3.96
C VAL A 206 8.24 -2.05 3.85
N VAL A 207 9.11 -2.67 4.63
CA VAL A 207 10.56 -2.45 4.58
C VAL A 207 11.28 -3.75 4.28
N ASN A 208 12.46 -3.68 3.64
CA ASN A 208 13.41 -4.78 3.69
C ASN A 208 13.88 -4.92 5.15
N ALA A 209 13.74 -6.12 5.74
CA ALA A 209 13.94 -6.30 7.17
C ALA A 209 15.39 -6.08 7.59
N LYS A 210 16.36 -6.58 6.82
CA LYS A 210 17.77 -6.38 7.10
C LYS A 210 18.15 -4.90 7.02
N TRP A 211 17.78 -4.23 5.94
CA TRP A 211 18.04 -2.81 5.77
C TRP A 211 17.42 -1.98 6.91
N ALA A 212 16.17 -2.27 7.28
CA ALA A 212 15.49 -1.55 8.35
C ALA A 212 16.15 -1.72 9.72
N ALA A 213 16.72 -2.90 10.01
CA ALA A 213 17.47 -3.13 11.23
C ALA A 213 18.80 -2.34 11.25
N GLU A 214 19.48 -2.23 10.12
CA GLU A 214 20.72 -1.45 9.96
C GLU A 214 20.47 0.07 9.97
N HIS A 215 19.25 0.51 9.64
CA HIS A 215 18.85 1.92 9.53
C HIS A 215 17.68 2.29 10.45
N GLU A 216 17.64 1.67 11.65
CA GLU A 216 16.55 1.79 12.62
C GLU A 216 16.18 3.26 12.92
N GLY A 217 17.17 4.14 13.12
CA GLY A 217 16.92 5.54 13.42
C GLY A 217 16.14 6.26 12.32
N PHE A 218 16.40 5.93 11.04
CA PHE A 218 15.63 6.46 9.92
C PHE A 218 14.19 5.93 9.92
N VAL A 219 14.01 4.61 10.12
CA VAL A 219 12.68 3.98 10.13
C VAL A 219 11.82 4.53 11.26
N VAL A 220 12.40 4.73 12.46
CA VAL A 220 11.68 5.35 13.59
C VAL A 220 11.31 6.80 13.28
N ALA A 221 12.18 7.59 12.65
CA ALA A 221 11.88 8.96 12.25
C ALA A 221 10.76 9.00 11.21
N LEU A 222 10.77 8.09 10.23
CA LEU A 222 9.71 7.94 9.25
C LEU A 222 8.36 7.62 9.93
N VAL A 223 8.31 6.65 10.85
CA VAL A 223 7.07 6.31 11.56
C VAL A 223 6.57 7.49 12.42
N LYS A 224 7.48 8.26 13.06
CA LYS A 224 7.10 9.51 13.76
C LYS A 224 6.45 10.54 12.81
N ALA A 225 6.99 10.69 11.60
CA ALA A 225 6.41 11.59 10.59
C ALA A 225 5.02 11.12 10.14
N LEU A 226 4.82 9.80 9.98
CA LEU A 226 3.51 9.21 9.63
C LEU A 226 2.48 9.41 10.76
N ILE A 227 2.86 9.16 12.02
CA ILE A 227 2.01 9.43 13.18
C ILE A 227 1.53 10.89 13.16
N LYS A 228 2.44 11.85 12.91
CA LYS A 228 2.12 13.27 12.84
C LYS A 228 1.14 13.58 11.71
N ALA A 229 1.40 13.07 10.50
CA ALA A 229 0.56 13.33 9.33
C ALA A 229 -0.85 12.75 9.49
N ASP A 230 -0.98 11.51 9.95
CA ASP A 230 -2.27 10.86 10.17
C ASP A 230 -3.05 11.52 11.31
N THR A 231 -2.36 11.93 12.38
CA THR A 231 -2.99 12.66 13.50
C THR A 231 -3.50 14.02 13.04
N GLU A 232 -2.73 14.75 12.23
CA GLU A 232 -3.14 16.02 11.66
C GLU A 232 -4.37 15.87 10.77
N TYR A 233 -4.38 14.88 9.87
CA TYR A 233 -5.55 14.61 9.03
C TYR A 233 -6.79 14.29 9.87
N ARG A 234 -6.71 13.33 10.80
CA ARG A 234 -7.87 12.96 11.63
C ARG A 234 -8.44 14.13 12.43
N ALA A 235 -7.57 14.99 12.94
CA ALA A 235 -7.99 16.16 13.71
C ALA A 235 -8.57 17.29 12.86
N ASN A 236 -8.16 17.40 11.60
CA ASN A 236 -8.42 18.55 10.75
C ASN A 236 -8.95 18.20 9.35
N ALA A 237 -9.51 16.99 9.13
CA ALA A 237 -9.98 16.55 7.81
C ALA A 237 -10.90 17.58 7.12
N ALA A 238 -11.78 18.26 7.86
CA ALA A 238 -12.65 19.30 7.33
C ALA A 238 -11.89 20.55 6.80
N LYS A 239 -10.63 20.74 7.19
CA LYS A 239 -9.76 21.83 6.71
C LYS A 239 -8.94 21.43 5.48
N TRP A 240 -8.94 20.14 5.12
CA TRP A 240 -8.27 19.66 3.91
C TRP A 240 -9.17 19.93 2.70
N THR A 241 -9.26 21.19 2.34
CA THR A 241 -10.04 21.67 1.19
C THR A 241 -9.15 21.71 -0.07
N VAL A 242 -9.77 21.90 -1.23
CA VAL A 242 -9.06 21.96 -2.53
C VAL A 242 -7.91 22.97 -2.54
N ASP A 243 -8.03 24.06 -1.77
CA ASP A 243 -7.02 25.14 -1.70
C ASP A 243 -5.94 24.89 -0.64
N SER A 244 -6.12 23.92 0.25
CA SER A 244 -5.16 23.62 1.30
C SER A 244 -3.85 23.08 0.76
N ALA A 245 -2.74 23.38 1.44
CA ALA A 245 -1.42 22.87 1.07
C ALA A 245 -1.36 21.35 1.09
N GLN A 246 -2.08 20.72 2.02
CA GLN A 246 -2.15 19.28 2.19
C GLN A 246 -2.81 18.60 0.98
N VAL A 247 -3.97 19.10 0.53
CA VAL A 247 -4.66 18.57 -0.65
C VAL A 247 -3.82 18.77 -1.92
N LYS A 248 -3.16 19.92 -2.06
CA LYS A 248 -2.22 20.17 -3.16
C LYS A 248 -1.05 19.20 -3.15
N ALA A 249 -0.52 18.87 -1.98
CA ALA A 249 0.54 17.86 -1.85
C ALA A 249 0.04 16.47 -2.27
N VAL A 250 -1.12 16.04 -1.80
CA VAL A 250 -1.73 14.77 -2.20
C VAL A 250 -1.93 14.74 -3.71
N ALA A 251 -2.58 15.75 -4.29
CA ALA A 251 -2.84 15.84 -5.73
C ALA A 251 -1.56 15.78 -6.57
N LYS A 252 -0.50 16.50 -6.16
CA LYS A 252 0.81 16.50 -6.83
C LYS A 252 1.42 15.11 -6.91
N TRP A 253 1.49 14.40 -5.77
CA TRP A 253 2.16 13.12 -5.68
C TRP A 253 1.36 11.95 -6.25
N THR A 254 0.03 12.09 -6.39
CA THR A 254 -0.86 11.03 -6.91
C THR A 254 -1.37 11.30 -8.32
N LYS A 255 -1.15 12.53 -8.83
CA LYS A 255 -1.72 13.02 -10.10
C LYS A 255 -3.25 13.03 -10.10
N ALA A 256 -3.86 13.08 -8.92
CA ALA A 256 -5.30 13.25 -8.76
C ALA A 256 -5.72 14.69 -9.07
N ASP A 257 -6.99 14.88 -9.44
CA ASP A 257 -7.59 16.22 -9.45
C ASP A 257 -7.79 16.67 -7.99
N ALA A 258 -7.28 17.85 -7.64
CA ALA A 258 -7.34 18.35 -6.26
C ALA A 258 -8.78 18.43 -5.72
N LYS A 259 -9.77 18.67 -6.59
CA LYS A 259 -11.19 18.71 -6.17
C LYS A 259 -11.72 17.37 -5.68
N ASP A 260 -11.16 16.24 -6.15
CA ASP A 260 -11.61 14.90 -5.78
C ASP A 260 -10.92 14.38 -4.52
N VAL A 261 -9.74 14.94 -4.15
CA VAL A 261 -8.90 14.47 -3.04
C VAL A 261 -9.64 14.39 -1.70
N PRO A 262 -10.36 15.45 -1.23
CA PRO A 262 -11.02 15.38 0.08
C PRO A 262 -12.07 14.26 0.17
N ALA A 263 -12.88 14.10 -0.88
CA ALA A 263 -13.92 13.08 -0.93
C ALA A 263 -13.32 11.67 -1.03
N ALA A 264 -12.25 11.50 -1.79
CA ALA A 264 -11.57 10.22 -1.94
C ALA A 264 -10.84 9.81 -0.64
N MET A 265 -10.15 10.73 0.03
CA MET A 265 -9.51 10.45 1.32
C MET A 265 -10.50 10.05 2.41
N ALA A 266 -11.72 10.59 2.37
CA ALA A 266 -12.77 10.24 3.33
C ALA A 266 -13.33 8.81 3.18
N LEU A 267 -12.95 8.10 2.11
CA LEU A 267 -13.33 6.70 1.89
C LEU A 267 -12.44 5.72 2.65
N TYR A 268 -11.24 6.15 3.08
CA TYR A 268 -10.31 5.36 3.88
C TYR A 268 -10.54 5.51 5.37
N ASN A 269 -10.13 4.51 6.16
CA ASN A 269 -9.94 4.66 7.60
C ASN A 269 -8.44 4.71 7.90
N PHE A 270 -7.99 5.74 8.58
CA PHE A 270 -6.59 5.89 9.00
C PHE A 270 -6.48 5.56 10.50
N PRO A 271 -6.01 4.35 10.88
CA PRO A 271 -5.90 3.95 12.29
C PRO A 271 -4.86 4.80 13.02
N ASP A 272 -5.13 5.15 14.27
CA ASP A 272 -4.17 5.88 15.07
C ASP A 272 -3.02 4.98 15.58
N ALA A 273 -1.97 5.60 16.11
CA ALA A 273 -0.78 4.87 16.54
C ALA A 273 -1.07 3.84 17.65
N ALA A 274 -1.98 4.15 18.58
CA ALA A 274 -2.35 3.23 19.66
C ALA A 274 -3.17 2.05 19.11
N GLU A 275 -4.10 2.31 18.22
CA GLU A 275 -4.86 1.28 17.51
C GLU A 275 -3.95 0.38 16.68
N GLN A 276 -2.96 0.95 15.98
CA GLN A 276 -1.99 0.18 15.21
C GLN A 276 -1.09 -0.71 16.06
N ALA A 277 -0.67 -0.24 17.24
CA ALA A 277 0.12 -1.03 18.19
C ALA A 277 -0.71 -2.14 18.86
N GLY A 278 -2.03 -2.05 18.80
CA GLY A 278 -2.96 -3.03 19.37
C GLY A 278 -3.16 -4.28 18.52
N PRO A 279 -3.92 -5.26 19.06
CA PRO A 279 -4.17 -6.54 18.38
C PRO A 279 -5.05 -6.42 17.12
N LYS A 280 -5.68 -5.27 16.87
CA LYS A 280 -6.44 -5.03 15.65
C LYS A 280 -5.54 -4.95 14.41
N TRP A 281 -4.27 -4.52 14.57
CA TRP A 281 -3.33 -4.33 13.46
C TRP A 281 -1.99 -5.02 13.67
N LEU A 282 -0.94 -4.28 14.04
CA LEU A 282 0.45 -4.77 14.09
C LEU A 282 0.74 -5.59 15.35
N GLY A 283 0.04 -5.31 16.47
CA GLY A 283 0.21 -6.02 17.72
C GLY A 283 -0.51 -7.38 17.75
N GLY A 284 -0.30 -8.14 18.83
CA GLY A 284 -0.99 -9.41 19.05
C GLY A 284 -0.35 -10.65 18.38
N GLY A 285 0.78 -10.51 17.70
CA GLY A 285 1.49 -11.62 17.06
C GLY A 285 0.59 -12.37 16.06
N ALA A 286 0.56 -13.70 16.12
CA ALA A 286 -0.26 -14.54 15.23
C ALA A 286 -1.78 -14.26 15.35
N SER A 287 -2.22 -13.71 16.48
CA SER A 287 -3.61 -13.30 16.71
C SER A 287 -3.91 -11.89 16.23
N GLY A 288 -2.91 -11.12 15.82
CA GLY A 288 -3.04 -9.76 15.32
C GLY A 288 -3.83 -9.70 14.01
N GLY A 289 -4.57 -8.59 13.83
CA GLY A 289 -5.46 -8.44 12.68
C GLY A 289 -4.72 -8.43 11.35
N ALA A 290 -3.57 -7.75 11.27
CA ALA A 290 -2.74 -7.75 10.06
C ALA A 290 -2.22 -9.15 9.72
N ALA A 291 -1.70 -9.90 10.70
CA ALA A 291 -1.23 -11.27 10.50
C ALA A 291 -2.36 -12.21 10.05
N LYS A 292 -3.56 -12.09 10.64
CA LYS A 292 -4.75 -12.84 10.23
C LYS A 292 -5.19 -12.50 8.81
N ALA A 293 -5.24 -11.21 8.47
CA ALA A 293 -5.58 -10.79 7.11
C ALA A 293 -4.60 -11.36 6.08
N MET A 294 -3.29 -11.32 6.38
CA MET A 294 -2.27 -11.96 5.54
C MET A 294 -2.46 -13.46 5.44
N THR A 295 -2.78 -14.16 6.55
CA THR A 295 -3.05 -15.61 6.53
C THR A 295 -4.23 -15.94 5.64
N ASN A 296 -5.35 -15.23 5.77
CA ASN A 296 -6.53 -15.44 4.94
C ASN A 296 -6.24 -15.15 3.46
N THR A 297 -5.51 -14.08 3.20
CA THR A 297 -5.06 -13.71 1.85
C THR A 297 -4.15 -14.78 1.25
N ALA A 298 -3.23 -15.37 2.03
CA ALA A 298 -2.34 -16.42 1.57
C ALA A 298 -3.11 -17.69 1.15
N VAL A 299 -4.09 -18.12 1.96
CA VAL A 299 -4.96 -19.25 1.59
C VAL A 299 -5.60 -19.00 0.24
N PHE A 300 -6.18 -17.81 0.06
CA PHE A 300 -6.79 -17.43 -1.19
C PHE A 300 -5.80 -17.38 -2.37
N LEU A 301 -4.63 -16.76 -2.19
CA LEU A 301 -3.59 -16.70 -3.24
C LEU A 301 -3.10 -18.09 -3.65
N LYS A 302 -3.04 -19.03 -2.71
CA LYS A 302 -2.71 -20.44 -3.01
C LYS A 302 -3.82 -21.11 -3.83
N GLU A 303 -5.10 -20.94 -3.44
CA GLU A 303 -6.25 -21.42 -4.21
C GLU A 303 -6.23 -20.89 -5.66
N GLN A 304 -5.77 -19.65 -5.85
CA GLN A 304 -5.64 -19.01 -7.16
C GLN A 304 -4.33 -19.35 -7.90
N GLY A 305 -3.48 -20.21 -7.34
CA GLY A 305 -2.19 -20.60 -7.92
C GLY A 305 -1.17 -19.45 -8.01
N ARG A 306 -1.34 -18.39 -7.21
CA ARG A 306 -0.46 -17.20 -7.19
C ARG A 306 0.73 -17.38 -6.26
N ILE A 307 0.63 -18.28 -5.28
CA ILE A 307 1.72 -18.73 -4.42
C ILE A 307 1.70 -20.26 -4.36
N GLN A 308 2.87 -20.86 -4.13
CA GLN A 308 3.01 -22.33 -4.11
C GLN A 308 2.70 -22.88 -2.71
N GLU A 309 3.20 -22.21 -1.67
CA GLU A 309 3.12 -22.70 -0.29
C GLU A 309 2.66 -21.60 0.68
N LEU A 310 2.01 -22.04 1.75
CA LEU A 310 1.70 -21.18 2.88
C LEU A 310 2.88 -21.13 3.83
N LYS A 311 3.13 -19.97 4.45
CA LYS A 311 4.06 -19.90 5.57
C LYS A 311 3.37 -20.40 6.84
N PRO A 312 4.13 -21.01 7.77
CA PRO A 312 3.60 -21.47 9.05
C PRO A 312 2.97 -20.35 9.88
N ASP A 313 3.54 -19.15 9.80
CA ASP A 313 3.08 -17.96 10.53
C ASP A 313 3.38 -16.68 9.76
N TYR A 314 2.34 -15.92 9.46
CA TYR A 314 2.46 -14.61 8.80
C TYR A 314 2.74 -13.46 9.79
N ALA A 315 2.61 -13.67 11.11
CA ALA A 315 3.04 -12.69 12.10
C ALA A 315 4.56 -12.44 12.03
N ALA A 316 5.33 -13.44 11.56
CA ALA A 316 6.74 -13.26 11.30
C ALA A 316 7.07 -12.10 10.33
N PHE A 317 6.11 -11.65 9.53
CA PHE A 317 6.26 -10.55 8.57
C PHE A 317 5.63 -9.23 9.05
N VAL A 318 5.16 -9.19 10.30
CA VAL A 318 4.54 -8.00 10.92
C VAL A 318 5.36 -7.60 12.14
N THR A 319 5.59 -6.28 12.33
CA THR A 319 6.30 -5.80 13.51
C THR A 319 5.81 -4.44 13.96
N ASP A 320 5.62 -4.26 15.25
CA ASP A 320 5.27 -2.99 15.89
C ASP A 320 6.48 -2.32 16.58
N ILE A 321 7.69 -2.87 16.41
CA ILE A 321 8.88 -2.42 17.15
C ILE A 321 9.23 -0.96 16.83
N TYR A 322 9.16 -0.55 15.57
CA TYR A 322 9.45 0.82 15.14
C TYR A 322 8.37 1.79 15.61
N LEU A 323 7.12 1.34 15.59
CA LEU A 323 5.98 2.10 16.12
C LEU A 323 6.13 2.32 17.62
N LYS A 324 6.42 1.28 18.40
CA LYS A 324 6.66 1.41 19.86
C LYS A 324 7.80 2.36 20.17
N LYS A 325 8.90 2.29 19.40
CA LYS A 325 10.02 3.23 19.55
C LYS A 325 9.65 4.65 19.13
N ALA A 326 8.83 4.82 18.13
CA ALA A 326 8.35 6.14 17.69
C ALA A 326 7.40 6.78 18.73
N MET A 327 6.64 5.97 19.46
CA MET A 327 5.73 6.43 20.53
C MET A 327 6.44 6.65 21.87
N ALA A 328 7.59 6.06 22.09
CA ALA A 328 8.40 6.29 23.30
C ALA A 328 8.83 7.76 23.36
N LYS A 329 8.69 8.37 24.59
CA LYS A 329 9.01 9.79 24.86
C LYS A 329 10.53 10.01 24.88
#